data_f980b532aaca03442a36b16e30131a72
#
_entry.id   f980b532aaca03442a36b16e30131a72
#
_cell.length_a   1.000
_cell.length_b   1.000
_cell.length_c   1.000
_cell.angle_alpha   90.00
_cell.angle_beta   90.00
_cell.angle_gamma   90.00
#
_symmetry.space_group_name_H-M   'P 1'
#
loop_
_entity.id
_entity.type
_entity.pdbx_description
1 polymer ?
#
loop_
_entity_poly.entity_id
_entity_poly.type
_entity_poly.pdbx_seq_one_letter_code
_entity_poly.pdbx_strand_id
1 'polypeptide(L)'
;LHSVKKKFYPESYKTGATKIDSWIDIEGGIGNLFTNASLRRQFPDLTYHVEGSAAPLSKNGTFIGHHIMVPKQGVAIHINAFNFPIWGMLEKIAVNLMAGVPAIVKPATLTSYLTEFMVREIIDSKILPEGSLQLICGSARGILDTITSEDIVTFTGSASTGKMLKSHPKIVEEA
;
A
#
# COMPACT_ATOMS: atom_id res chain seq x y z
N LEU A 1 3.78 13.35 9.04
CA LEU A 1 5.07 12.67 8.89
C LEU A 1 6.21 13.66 8.56
N HIS A 2 6.01 14.57 7.61
CA HIS A 2 7.07 15.51 7.21
C HIS A 2 7.63 16.33 8.38
N SER A 3 6.79 16.81 9.29
CA SER A 3 7.21 17.59 10.48
C SER A 3 8.02 16.78 11.50
N VAL A 4 7.82 15.46 11.55
CA VAL A 4 8.48 14.56 12.51
C VAL A 4 9.57 13.69 11.88
N LYS A 5 9.87 13.85 10.60
CA LYS A 5 10.79 12.98 9.84
C LYS A 5 12.17 12.81 10.47
N LYS A 6 12.67 13.82 11.18
CA LYS A 6 13.98 13.75 11.83
C LYS A 6 14.08 12.65 12.90
N LYS A 7 12.94 12.22 13.48
CA LYS A 7 12.90 11.15 14.47
C LYS A 7 13.32 9.79 13.90
N PHE A 8 13.11 9.57 12.58
CA PHE A 8 13.35 8.28 11.94
C PHE A 8 14.81 8.02 11.57
N TYR A 9 15.62 9.05 11.38
CA TYR A 9 17.02 8.89 10.97
C TYR A 9 17.87 8.08 11.96
N PRO A 10 17.84 8.35 13.28
CA PRO A 10 18.60 7.55 14.24
C PRO A 10 18.23 6.06 14.18
N GLU A 11 16.96 5.77 14.00
CA GLU A 11 16.48 4.38 13.87
C GLU A 11 16.86 3.76 12.53
N SER A 12 16.82 4.53 11.44
CA SER A 12 17.23 4.07 10.11
C SER A 12 18.73 3.70 10.10
N TYR A 13 19.59 4.48 10.75
CA TYR A 13 21.03 4.16 10.83
C TYR A 13 21.32 2.82 11.54
N LYS A 14 20.47 2.36 12.44
CA LYS A 14 20.59 1.04 13.08
C LYS A 14 20.45 -0.13 12.12
N THR A 15 19.82 0.08 10.95
CA THR A 15 19.73 -0.94 9.88
C THR A 15 21.06 -1.14 9.15
N GLY A 16 22.06 -0.28 9.37
CA GLY A 16 23.27 -0.19 8.58
C GLY A 16 23.15 0.72 7.34
N ALA A 17 22.02 1.39 7.17
CA ALA A 17 21.78 2.31 6.05
C ALA A 17 22.72 3.52 6.13
N THR A 18 23.24 3.93 4.97
CA THR A 18 24.00 5.18 4.85
C THR A 18 23.07 6.40 5.04
N LYS A 19 23.66 7.58 5.21
CA LYS A 19 22.90 8.82 5.28
C LYS A 19 22.03 9.05 4.03
N ILE A 20 22.55 8.69 2.86
CA ILE A 20 21.83 8.83 1.58
C ILE A 20 20.70 7.82 1.50
N ASP A 21 20.94 6.56 1.85
CA ASP A 21 19.90 5.52 1.83
C ASP A 21 18.76 5.86 2.81
N SER A 22 19.11 6.31 4.01
CA SER A 22 18.13 6.75 5.02
C SER A 22 17.29 7.95 4.51
N TRP A 23 17.94 8.90 3.82
CA TRP A 23 17.24 10.02 3.23
C TRP A 23 16.28 9.57 2.12
N ILE A 24 16.72 8.68 1.23
CA ILE A 24 15.88 8.10 0.17
C ILE A 24 14.69 7.36 0.78
N ASP A 25 14.93 6.50 1.77
CA ASP A 25 13.88 5.70 2.40
C ASP A 25 12.84 6.58 3.09
N ILE A 26 13.26 7.54 3.92
CA ILE A 26 12.37 8.37 4.72
C ILE A 26 11.70 9.44 3.87
N GLU A 27 12.50 10.27 3.18
CA GLU A 27 11.95 11.44 2.46
C GLU A 27 11.28 11.03 1.14
N GLY A 28 11.85 10.05 0.44
CA GLY A 28 11.23 9.49 -0.76
C GLY A 28 9.92 8.77 -0.43
N GLY A 29 9.88 8.00 0.65
CA GLY A 29 8.65 7.38 1.14
C GLY A 29 7.57 8.42 1.46
N ILE A 30 7.91 9.47 2.21
CA ILE A 30 6.98 10.58 2.50
C ILE A 30 6.56 11.30 1.20
N GLY A 31 7.48 11.45 0.24
CA GLY A 31 7.21 12.02 -1.07
C GLY A 31 6.10 11.28 -1.84
N ASN A 32 6.06 9.96 -1.74
CA ASN A 32 4.99 9.15 -2.35
C ASN A 32 3.60 9.54 -1.82
N LEU A 33 3.47 9.81 -0.52
CA LEU A 33 2.20 10.28 0.06
C LEU A 33 1.78 11.62 -0.53
N PHE A 34 2.70 12.57 -0.68
CA PHE A 34 2.41 13.87 -1.31
C PHE A 34 2.00 13.72 -2.78
N THR A 35 2.71 12.88 -3.54
CA THR A 35 2.41 12.63 -4.95
C THR A 35 1.00 12.05 -5.10
N ASN A 36 0.68 11.00 -4.35
CA ASN A 36 -0.65 10.39 -4.42
C ASN A 36 -1.75 11.33 -3.93
N ALA A 37 -1.52 12.08 -2.84
CA ALA A 37 -2.46 13.10 -2.39
C ALA A 37 -2.70 14.20 -3.45
N SER A 38 -1.69 14.52 -4.25
CA SER A 38 -1.84 15.45 -5.38
C SER A 38 -2.66 14.86 -6.51
N LEU A 39 -2.46 13.56 -6.81
CA LEU A 39 -3.26 12.84 -7.81
C LEU A 39 -4.73 12.76 -7.40
N ARG A 40 -5.04 12.60 -6.11
CA ARG A 40 -6.43 12.53 -5.61
C ARG A 40 -7.27 13.74 -6.05
N ARG A 41 -6.65 14.91 -6.18
CA ARG A 41 -7.34 16.13 -6.62
C ARG A 41 -7.85 16.08 -8.05
N GLN A 42 -7.39 15.11 -8.86
CA GLN A 42 -7.84 14.90 -10.24
C GLN A 42 -9.10 14.03 -10.31
N PHE A 43 -9.50 13.41 -9.21
CA PHE A 43 -10.69 12.58 -9.13
C PHE A 43 -11.84 13.34 -8.45
N PRO A 44 -13.09 13.14 -8.88
CA PRO A 44 -14.25 13.71 -8.20
C PRO A 44 -14.39 13.15 -6.78
N ASP A 45 -15.12 13.87 -5.94
CA ASP A 45 -15.43 13.40 -4.57
C ASP A 45 -16.63 12.43 -4.60
N LEU A 46 -16.41 11.28 -5.23
CA LEU A 46 -17.37 10.21 -5.41
C LEU A 46 -16.74 8.88 -4.95
N THR A 47 -17.58 7.92 -4.66
CA THR A 47 -17.18 6.54 -4.28
C THR A 47 -16.85 5.67 -5.49
N TYR A 48 -16.88 6.22 -6.69
CA TYR A 48 -16.52 5.56 -7.95
C TYR A 48 -15.88 6.57 -8.90
N HIS A 49 -15.17 6.06 -9.90
CA HIS A 49 -14.58 6.86 -10.97
C HIS A 49 -15.07 6.34 -12.33
N VAL A 50 -15.60 7.26 -13.17
CA VAL A 50 -15.93 6.95 -14.56
C VAL A 50 -14.73 7.24 -15.43
N GLU A 51 -14.16 6.21 -16.04
CA GLU A 51 -12.99 6.34 -16.92
C GLU A 51 -13.39 6.68 -18.34
N GLY A 52 -12.85 7.79 -18.85
CA GLY A 52 -13.08 8.21 -20.23
C GLY A 52 -14.50 8.66 -20.53
N SER A 53 -14.89 8.54 -21.80
CA SER A 53 -16.23 8.88 -22.32
C SER A 53 -17.03 7.61 -22.66
N ALA A 54 -18.35 7.77 -22.72
CA ALA A 54 -19.23 6.70 -23.19
C ALA A 54 -18.86 6.22 -24.59
N ALA A 55 -18.71 4.91 -24.76
CA ALA A 55 -18.46 4.29 -26.05
C ALA A 55 -19.78 3.85 -26.69
N PRO A 56 -20.16 4.35 -27.89
CA PRO A 56 -21.34 3.85 -28.60
C PRO A 56 -21.06 2.42 -29.08
N LEU A 57 -21.88 1.48 -28.66
CA LEU A 57 -21.77 0.05 -28.98
C LEU A 57 -22.84 -0.38 -30.03
N SER A 58 -23.72 0.53 -30.47
CA SER A 58 -24.68 0.33 -31.55
C SER A 58 -24.65 1.48 -32.54
N LYS A 59 -25.07 1.22 -33.79
CA LYS A 59 -25.07 2.20 -34.89
C LYS A 59 -25.92 3.45 -34.62
N ASN A 60 -26.98 3.31 -33.85
CA ASN A 60 -27.94 4.38 -33.52
C ASN A 60 -27.80 4.92 -32.09
N GLY A 61 -26.73 4.56 -31.37
CA GLY A 61 -26.46 5.05 -30.02
C GLY A 61 -27.42 4.56 -28.93
N THR A 62 -28.23 3.55 -29.21
CA THR A 62 -29.16 2.97 -28.23
C THR A 62 -28.52 2.05 -27.21
N PHE A 63 -27.27 1.66 -27.46
CA PHE A 63 -26.44 0.87 -26.54
C PHE A 63 -25.10 1.55 -26.38
N ILE A 64 -24.75 1.88 -25.14
CA ILE A 64 -23.50 2.55 -24.77
C ILE A 64 -22.82 1.80 -23.63
N GLY A 65 -21.49 1.81 -23.65
CA GLY A 65 -20.66 1.25 -22.58
C GLY A 65 -19.89 2.34 -21.84
N HIS A 66 -19.72 2.17 -20.55
CA HIS A 66 -18.84 2.96 -19.70
C HIS A 66 -17.98 2.05 -18.85
N HIS A 67 -16.71 2.46 -18.61
CA HIS A 67 -15.89 1.85 -17.59
C HIS A 67 -16.08 2.60 -16.27
N ILE A 68 -16.49 1.89 -15.24
CA ILE A 68 -16.67 2.42 -13.89
C ILE A 68 -15.73 1.68 -12.96
N MET A 69 -14.79 2.41 -12.35
CA MET A 69 -13.90 1.88 -11.35
C MET A 69 -14.51 2.10 -9.97
N VAL A 70 -14.52 1.06 -9.16
CA VAL A 70 -14.96 1.08 -7.76
C VAL A 70 -13.85 0.53 -6.86
N PRO A 71 -13.69 1.02 -5.62
CA PRO A 71 -12.76 0.42 -4.67
C PRO A 71 -13.12 -1.03 -4.38
N LYS A 72 -12.11 -1.88 -4.23
CA LYS A 72 -12.29 -3.21 -3.66
C LYS A 72 -12.79 -3.10 -2.22
N GLN A 73 -13.60 -4.06 -1.79
CA GLN A 73 -14.22 -4.07 -0.46
C GLN A 73 -13.38 -4.80 0.59
N GLY A 74 -12.28 -5.42 0.18
CA GLY A 74 -11.36 -6.15 1.04
C GLY A 74 -10.25 -5.28 1.62
N VAL A 75 -9.08 -5.88 1.81
CA VAL A 75 -7.90 -5.27 2.42
C VAL A 75 -6.67 -5.41 1.50
N ALA A 76 -5.78 -4.43 1.53
CA ALA A 76 -4.50 -4.50 0.84
C ALA A 76 -3.40 -5.03 1.79
N ILE A 77 -2.89 -6.21 1.50
CA ILE A 77 -1.81 -6.86 2.25
C ILE A 77 -0.47 -6.56 1.58
N HIS A 78 0.39 -5.83 2.28
CA HIS A 78 1.68 -5.38 1.78
C HIS A 78 2.83 -6.11 2.45
N ILE A 79 3.45 -7.06 1.75
CA ILE A 79 4.62 -7.79 2.22
C ILE A 79 5.87 -7.11 1.65
N ASN A 80 6.71 -6.56 2.52
CA ASN A 80 7.79 -5.65 2.14
C ASN A 80 9.18 -6.23 2.39
N ALA A 81 10.16 -5.76 1.61
CA ALA A 81 11.57 -6.06 1.77
C ALA A 81 12.20 -5.31 2.96
N PHE A 82 13.44 -5.67 3.29
CA PHE A 82 14.17 -5.09 4.43
C PHE A 82 14.93 -3.81 4.10
N ASN A 83 15.29 -3.58 2.85
CA ASN A 83 16.27 -2.56 2.45
C ASN A 83 15.74 -1.12 2.44
N PHE A 84 14.45 -0.91 2.19
CA PHE A 84 13.76 0.38 2.27
C PHE A 84 12.43 0.21 3.02
N PRO A 85 12.48 0.00 4.36
CA PRO A 85 11.31 -0.37 5.14
C PRO A 85 10.23 0.72 5.22
N ILE A 86 10.63 1.99 5.19
CA ILE A 86 9.70 3.13 5.19
C ILE A 86 9.14 3.38 3.79
N TRP A 87 10.00 3.52 2.79
CA TRP A 87 9.56 3.73 1.41
C TRP A 87 8.64 2.60 0.95
N GLY A 88 9.10 1.34 1.10
CA GLY A 88 8.34 0.17 0.65
C GLY A 88 6.95 0.05 1.27
N MET A 89 6.74 0.56 2.47
CA MET A 89 5.43 0.69 3.07
C MET A 89 4.66 1.88 2.47
N LEU A 90 5.25 3.08 2.52
CA LEU A 90 4.54 4.32 2.20
C LEU A 90 4.12 4.40 0.74
N GLU A 91 4.92 3.89 -0.21
CA GLU A 91 4.55 3.85 -1.63
C GLU A 91 3.29 3.03 -1.89
N LYS A 92 3.09 1.95 -1.14
CA LYS A 92 1.96 1.04 -1.30
C LYS A 92 0.71 1.55 -0.60
N ILE A 93 0.83 1.92 0.68
CA ILE A 93 -0.33 2.43 1.41
C ILE A 93 -0.83 3.77 0.86
N ALA A 94 0.03 4.55 0.20
CA ALA A 94 -0.37 5.79 -0.46
C ALA A 94 -1.44 5.55 -1.52
N VAL A 95 -1.37 4.45 -2.26
CA VAL A 95 -2.31 4.12 -3.33
C VAL A 95 -3.62 3.58 -2.76
N ASN A 96 -3.55 2.51 -1.95
CA ASN A 96 -4.78 1.86 -1.48
C ASN A 96 -5.59 2.72 -0.51
N LEU A 97 -4.96 3.47 0.39
CA LEU A 97 -5.67 4.39 1.28
C LEU A 97 -6.37 5.52 0.51
N MET A 98 -5.76 5.99 -0.58
CA MET A 98 -6.40 6.96 -1.48
C MET A 98 -7.62 6.39 -2.19
N ALA A 99 -7.62 5.08 -2.47
CA ALA A 99 -8.76 4.36 -3.04
C ALA A 99 -9.80 3.96 -1.97
N GLY A 100 -9.57 4.25 -0.70
CA GLY A 100 -10.47 3.87 0.40
C GLY A 100 -10.33 2.42 0.86
N VAL A 101 -9.26 1.72 0.45
CA VAL A 101 -9.00 0.32 0.84
C VAL A 101 -8.04 0.30 2.04
N PRO A 102 -8.39 -0.33 3.16
CA PRO A 102 -7.51 -0.44 4.31
C PRO A 102 -6.27 -1.30 4.01
N ALA A 103 -5.21 -1.12 4.80
CA ALA A 103 -3.94 -1.79 4.61
C ALA A 103 -3.52 -2.64 5.82
N ILE A 104 -3.00 -3.84 5.55
CA ILE A 104 -2.21 -4.62 6.49
C ILE A 104 -0.77 -4.65 5.98
N VAL A 105 0.15 -4.09 6.74
CA VAL A 105 1.57 -4.05 6.38
C VAL A 105 2.34 -5.14 7.12
N LYS A 106 3.08 -5.94 6.37
CA LYS A 106 4.00 -6.95 6.89
C LYS A 106 5.43 -6.61 6.46
N PRO A 107 6.21 -5.86 7.27
CA PRO A 107 7.61 -5.57 6.97
C PRO A 107 8.49 -6.82 7.08
N ALA A 108 9.69 -6.75 6.53
CA ALA A 108 10.73 -7.73 6.83
C ALA A 108 11.09 -7.67 8.32
N THR A 109 11.29 -8.84 8.94
CA THR A 109 11.49 -8.94 10.40
C THR A 109 12.68 -8.12 10.91
N LEU A 110 13.77 -8.11 10.15
CA LEU A 110 15.00 -7.40 10.54
C LEU A 110 14.83 -5.89 10.74
N THR A 111 13.99 -5.26 9.95
CA THR A 111 13.77 -3.81 9.95
C THR A 111 12.37 -3.41 10.38
N SER A 112 11.60 -4.36 10.91
CA SER A 112 10.22 -4.14 11.33
C SER A 112 10.05 -3.06 12.39
N TYR A 113 11.03 -2.87 13.25
CA TYR A 113 11.02 -1.84 14.29
C TYR A 113 10.92 -0.42 13.71
N LEU A 114 11.59 -0.18 12.57
CA LEU A 114 11.55 1.13 11.90
C LEU A 114 10.19 1.37 11.23
N THR A 115 9.64 0.33 10.59
CA THR A 115 8.27 0.37 10.04
C THR A 115 7.25 0.55 11.16
N GLU A 116 7.39 -0.17 12.28
CA GLU A 116 6.50 -0.05 13.44
C GLU A 116 6.52 1.36 14.01
N PHE A 117 7.69 1.96 14.14
CA PHE A 117 7.82 3.33 14.61
C PHE A 117 7.08 4.32 13.69
N MET A 118 7.21 4.16 12.37
CA MET A 118 6.48 4.99 11.40
C MET A 118 4.96 4.77 11.49
N VAL A 119 4.51 3.54 11.59
CA VAL A 119 3.07 3.21 11.73
C VAL A 119 2.51 3.81 13.02
N ARG A 120 3.24 3.75 14.11
CA ARG A 120 2.83 4.36 15.39
C ARG A 120 2.65 5.87 15.24
N GLU A 121 3.59 6.59 14.64
CA GLU A 121 3.45 8.03 14.38
C GLU A 121 2.26 8.35 13.47
N ILE A 122 1.92 7.47 12.52
CA ILE A 122 0.72 7.61 11.69
C ILE A 122 -0.55 7.43 12.52
N ILE A 123 -0.65 6.37 13.31
CA ILE A 123 -1.82 6.06 14.14
C ILE A 123 -2.02 7.13 15.21
N ASP A 124 -0.96 7.55 15.89
CA ASP A 124 -1.00 8.57 16.94
C ASP A 124 -1.45 9.95 16.42
N SER A 125 -1.22 10.20 15.12
CA SER A 125 -1.70 11.43 14.48
C SER A 125 -3.24 11.52 14.39
N LYS A 126 -3.94 10.39 14.48
CA LYS A 126 -5.41 10.26 14.36
C LYS A 126 -5.99 10.84 13.06
N ILE A 127 -5.16 10.94 12.00
CA ILE A 127 -5.59 11.43 10.68
C ILE A 127 -6.37 10.34 9.93
N LEU A 128 -5.95 9.08 10.08
CA LEU A 128 -6.63 7.96 9.45
C LEU A 128 -7.75 7.42 10.35
N PRO A 129 -8.87 6.97 9.77
CA PRO A 129 -9.88 6.22 10.52
C PRO A 129 -9.28 4.98 11.19
N GLU A 130 -9.86 4.56 12.31
CA GLU A 130 -9.45 3.33 12.99
C GLU A 130 -9.55 2.12 12.05
N GLY A 131 -8.55 1.24 12.10
CA GLY A 131 -8.47 0.06 11.24
C GLY A 131 -7.95 0.29 9.83
N SER A 132 -7.82 1.55 9.36
CA SER A 132 -7.32 1.84 8.01
C SER A 132 -5.89 1.36 7.76
N LEU A 133 -5.05 1.34 8.79
CA LEU A 133 -3.67 0.88 8.73
C LEU A 133 -3.38 -0.05 9.90
N GLN A 134 -2.96 -1.28 9.58
CA GLN A 134 -2.60 -2.30 10.54
C GLN A 134 -1.20 -2.84 10.23
N LEU A 135 -0.52 -3.38 11.24
CA LEU A 135 0.85 -3.86 11.13
C LEU A 135 0.98 -5.26 11.74
N ILE A 136 1.67 -6.15 11.02
CA ILE A 136 2.07 -7.47 11.53
C ILE A 136 3.59 -7.55 11.56
N CYS A 137 4.19 -7.48 12.75
CA CYS A 137 5.61 -7.77 12.96
C CYS A 137 5.80 -9.26 13.20
N GLY A 138 6.75 -9.86 12.46
CA GLY A 138 7.04 -11.30 12.56
C GLY A 138 6.46 -12.12 11.42
N SER A 139 5.98 -13.34 11.71
CA SER A 139 5.44 -14.25 10.69
C SER A 139 4.04 -13.86 10.27
N ALA A 140 3.78 -13.88 8.95
CA ALA A 140 2.45 -13.72 8.37
C ALA A 140 1.80 -15.08 8.02
N ARG A 141 2.19 -16.15 8.70
CA ARG A 141 1.58 -17.48 8.46
C ARG A 141 0.07 -17.40 8.66
N GLY A 142 -0.66 -17.95 7.69
CA GLY A 142 -2.12 -18.00 7.71
C GLY A 142 -2.84 -16.77 7.17
N ILE A 143 -2.17 -15.61 7.01
CA ILE A 143 -2.85 -14.42 6.48
C ILE A 143 -3.35 -14.63 5.05
N LEU A 144 -2.61 -15.38 4.24
CA LEU A 144 -3.00 -15.68 2.86
C LEU A 144 -4.08 -16.75 2.75
N ASP A 145 -4.30 -17.52 3.81
CA ASP A 145 -5.34 -18.57 3.81
C ASP A 145 -6.75 -17.98 3.89
N THR A 146 -6.86 -16.70 4.27
CA THR A 146 -8.14 -16.01 4.49
C THR A 146 -8.49 -14.99 3.41
N ILE A 147 -7.62 -14.80 2.40
CA ILE A 147 -7.87 -13.82 1.33
C ILE A 147 -9.03 -14.24 0.42
N THR A 148 -9.65 -13.24 -0.17
CA THR A 148 -10.73 -13.36 -1.15
C THR A 148 -10.38 -12.55 -2.41
N SER A 149 -11.20 -12.64 -3.46
CA SER A 149 -11.05 -11.83 -4.68
C SER A 149 -11.15 -10.32 -4.45
N GLU A 150 -11.70 -9.88 -3.30
CA GLU A 150 -11.75 -8.47 -2.91
C GLU A 150 -10.44 -7.96 -2.29
N ASP A 151 -9.53 -8.85 -1.91
CA ASP A 151 -8.26 -8.49 -1.29
C ASP A 151 -7.16 -8.25 -2.33
N ILE A 152 -6.16 -7.50 -1.93
CA ILE A 152 -4.98 -7.19 -2.75
C ILE A 152 -3.73 -7.69 -2.01
N VAL A 153 -2.90 -8.47 -2.67
CA VAL A 153 -1.60 -8.87 -2.13
C VAL A 153 -0.49 -8.25 -2.94
N THR A 154 0.37 -7.48 -2.30
CA THR A 154 1.59 -6.94 -2.91
C THR A 154 2.83 -7.49 -2.23
N PHE A 155 3.87 -7.72 -3.02
CA PHE A 155 5.12 -8.28 -2.52
C PHE A 155 6.32 -7.54 -3.11
N THR A 156 7.27 -7.21 -2.24
CA THR A 156 8.62 -6.79 -2.61
C THR A 156 9.61 -7.63 -1.83
N GLY A 157 10.51 -8.32 -2.53
CA GLY A 157 11.49 -9.22 -1.90
C GLY A 157 12.17 -10.15 -2.89
N SER A 158 12.62 -11.32 -2.43
CA SER A 158 13.34 -12.27 -3.26
C SER A 158 12.44 -12.95 -4.31
N ALA A 159 13.02 -13.29 -5.46
CA ALA A 159 12.32 -14.01 -6.52
C ALA A 159 11.77 -15.36 -6.04
N SER A 160 12.49 -16.06 -5.15
CA SER A 160 12.04 -17.34 -4.58
C SER A 160 10.78 -17.19 -3.75
N THR A 161 10.73 -16.20 -2.86
CA THR A 161 9.52 -15.89 -2.08
C THR A 161 8.38 -15.43 -2.98
N GLY A 162 8.66 -14.60 -3.99
CA GLY A 162 7.64 -14.17 -4.95
C GLY A 162 7.01 -15.34 -5.72
N LYS A 163 7.82 -16.32 -6.13
CA LYS A 163 7.32 -17.55 -6.76
C LYS A 163 6.44 -18.37 -5.80
N MET A 164 6.89 -18.52 -4.55
CA MET A 164 6.12 -19.24 -3.53
C MET A 164 4.76 -18.56 -3.28
N LEU A 165 4.73 -17.25 -3.11
CA LEU A 165 3.48 -16.51 -2.91
C LEU A 165 2.55 -16.64 -4.11
N LYS A 166 3.09 -16.48 -5.34
CA LYS A 166 2.31 -16.58 -6.59
C LYS A 166 1.73 -17.97 -6.82
N SER A 167 2.33 -19.02 -6.25
CA SER A 167 1.81 -20.40 -6.30
C SER A 167 0.96 -20.78 -5.08
N HIS A 168 0.68 -19.85 -4.16
CA HIS A 168 -0.18 -20.11 -3.01
C HIS A 168 -1.59 -20.44 -3.49
N PRO A 169 -2.22 -21.54 -3.00
CA PRO A 169 -3.53 -21.98 -3.50
C PRO A 169 -4.57 -20.87 -3.52
N LYS A 170 -4.71 -20.12 -2.45
CA LYS A 170 -5.65 -19.01 -2.37
C LYS A 170 -5.36 -17.88 -3.37
N ILE A 171 -4.10 -17.55 -3.65
CA ILE A 171 -3.78 -16.55 -4.68
C ILE A 171 -4.13 -17.07 -6.07
N VAL A 172 -3.95 -18.37 -6.33
CA VAL A 172 -4.31 -18.97 -7.62
C VAL A 172 -5.82 -19.06 -7.81
N GLU A 173 -6.59 -19.35 -6.73
CA GLU A 173 -8.05 -19.45 -6.77
C GLU A 173 -8.76 -18.09 -6.92
N GLU A 174 -8.21 -17.05 -6.29
CA GLU A 174 -8.90 -15.75 -6.14
C GLU A 174 -8.36 -14.65 -7.09
N ALA A 175 -7.28 -14.93 -7.88
CA ALA A 175 -6.63 -13.95 -8.76
C ALA A 175 -7.34 -13.77 -10.11
#